data_7033906cbb11e9b307634425e20b11fc
#
_entry.id   7033906cbb11e9b307634425e20b11fc
#
_cell.length_a   1.000
_cell.length_b   1.000
_cell.length_c   1.000
_cell.angle_alpha   90.00
_cell.angle_beta   90.00
_cell.angle_gamma   90.00
#
_symmetry.space_group_name_H-M   'P 1'
#
loop_
_entity.id
_entity.type
_entity.pdbx_description
1 polymer ?
#
loop_
_entity_poly.entity_id
_entity_poly.type
_entity_poly.pdbx_seq_one_letter_code
_entity_poly.pdbx_strand_id
1 'polypeptide(L)'
;MFTFDQNGCSCSAEYASLSGRFIKQVGGPALGVIQMEPVTHDDIWQNYLRYKPELVNRLKLLFEIKDPNADRLIYDLRYNVVMCRLHYRRVKEKLPAVDDIQGMAHYWKAHYNTVKGKGSTEQFIQHFNHYIAGVL
;
A
#
# COMPACT_ATOMS: atom_id res chain seq x y z
N MET A 1 -4.92 2.09 11.34
CA MET A 1 -3.86 2.63 10.46
C MET A 1 -3.70 1.86 9.16
N PHE A 2 -3.84 0.55 9.15
CA PHE A 2 -3.58 -0.28 7.98
C PHE A 2 -4.77 -0.48 7.06
N THR A 3 -5.96 -0.19 7.56
CA THR A 3 -7.21 -0.38 6.83
C THR A 3 -7.36 0.56 5.63
N PHE A 4 -6.87 1.78 5.74
CA PHE A 4 -6.99 2.73 4.64
C PHE A 4 -6.10 2.35 3.45
N ASP A 5 -5.00 1.66 3.70
CA ASP A 5 -4.12 1.22 2.61
C ASP A 5 -4.80 0.18 1.73
N GLN A 6 -5.49 -0.73 2.35
CA GLN A 6 -6.27 -1.73 1.62
C GLN A 6 -7.37 -1.07 0.78
N ASN A 7 -8.06 -0.10 1.37
CA ASN A 7 -9.12 0.62 0.65
C ASN A 7 -8.54 1.55 -0.41
N GLY A 8 -7.45 2.23 -0.07
CA GLY A 8 -6.75 3.09 -1.00
C GLY A 8 -6.32 2.35 -2.25
N CYS A 9 -5.75 1.20 -2.08
CA CYS A 9 -5.31 0.39 -3.20
C CYS A 9 -6.47 -0.16 -4.01
N SER A 10 -7.60 -0.42 -3.38
CA SER A 10 -8.77 -0.93 -4.09
C SER A 10 -9.36 0.05 -5.09
N CYS A 11 -9.10 1.35 -4.93
CA CYS A 11 -9.62 2.36 -5.84
C CYS A 11 -8.79 2.55 -7.10
N SER A 12 -7.64 1.94 -7.21
CA SER A 12 -6.76 2.12 -8.37
C SER A 12 -7.29 1.48 -9.64
N ALA A 13 -8.19 0.53 -9.52
CA ALA A 13 -8.91 -0.07 -10.62
C ALA A 13 -10.29 -0.50 -10.14
N GLU A 14 -11.23 -0.61 -11.05
CA GLU A 14 -12.60 -1.07 -10.74
C GLU A 14 -12.62 -2.42 -10.01
N TYR A 15 -11.54 -3.16 -10.11
CA TYR A 15 -11.38 -4.52 -9.60
C TYR A 15 -10.20 -4.68 -8.66
N ALA A 16 -9.74 -3.61 -8.08
CA ALA A 16 -8.67 -3.68 -7.08
C ALA A 16 -9.06 -4.57 -5.91
N SER A 17 -8.21 -4.72 -4.93
CA SER A 17 -8.33 -5.77 -3.91
C SER A 17 -9.68 -5.84 -3.18
N LEU A 18 -10.51 -4.81 -3.27
CA LEU A 18 -11.82 -4.74 -2.61
C LEU A 18 -11.73 -5.25 -1.17
N SER A 19 -10.93 -4.56 -0.36
CA SER A 19 -10.67 -4.93 1.04
C SER A 19 -10.02 -6.32 1.20
N GLY A 20 -9.13 -6.67 0.30
CA GLY A 20 -8.37 -7.92 0.32
C GLY A 20 -8.99 -9.09 -0.46
N ARG A 21 -10.09 -8.85 -1.17
CA ARG A 21 -10.74 -9.88 -2.00
C ARG A 21 -9.88 -10.33 -3.18
N PHE A 22 -9.10 -9.42 -3.73
CA PHE A 22 -8.19 -9.70 -4.84
C PHE A 22 -6.75 -9.44 -4.42
N ILE A 23 -5.93 -10.47 -4.47
CA ILE A 23 -4.50 -10.41 -4.16
C ILE A 23 -3.64 -10.12 -5.39
N LYS A 24 -4.24 -10.07 -6.56
CA LYS A 24 -3.65 -9.62 -7.81
C LYS A 24 -4.63 -8.71 -8.52
N GLN A 25 -4.12 -7.62 -9.08
CA GLN A 25 -4.96 -6.70 -9.84
C GLN A 25 -5.51 -7.37 -11.09
N VAL A 26 -6.82 -7.22 -11.33
CA VAL A 26 -7.43 -7.69 -12.57
C VAL A 26 -7.05 -6.74 -13.71
N GLY A 27 -6.36 -7.28 -14.72
CA GLY A 27 -5.93 -6.49 -15.87
C GLY A 27 -4.79 -5.50 -15.60
N GLY A 28 -4.03 -5.70 -14.51
CA GLY A 28 -2.90 -4.83 -14.17
C GLY A 28 -1.81 -5.56 -13.37
N PRO A 29 -0.68 -4.89 -13.10
CA PRO A 29 0.50 -5.50 -12.49
C PRO A 29 0.49 -5.50 -10.96
N ALA A 30 -0.42 -4.81 -10.30
CA ALA A 30 -0.38 -4.59 -8.85
C ALA A 30 -0.64 -5.88 -8.06
N LEU A 31 0.08 -6.06 -6.95
CA LEU A 31 0.12 -7.26 -6.15
C LEU A 31 -0.25 -7.00 -4.70
N GLY A 32 -0.80 -8.03 -4.06
CA GLY A 32 -1.14 -8.05 -2.66
C GLY A 32 -2.35 -7.19 -2.30
N VAL A 33 -2.72 -7.21 -1.03
CA VAL A 33 -3.88 -6.44 -0.53
C VAL A 33 -3.68 -4.92 -0.63
N ILE A 34 -2.43 -4.47 -0.68
CA ILE A 34 -2.08 -3.05 -0.86
C ILE A 34 -2.02 -2.64 -2.34
N GLN A 35 -2.16 -3.58 -3.27
CA GLN A 35 -2.09 -3.33 -4.71
C GLN A 35 -0.85 -2.52 -5.10
N MET A 36 0.32 -2.97 -4.64
CA MET A 36 1.60 -2.36 -4.99
C MET A 36 2.12 -2.95 -6.29
N GLU A 37 2.53 -2.09 -7.22
CA GLU A 37 3.17 -2.55 -8.46
C GLU A 37 4.60 -3.06 -8.17
N PRO A 38 5.05 -4.11 -8.87
CA PRO A 38 6.43 -4.62 -8.72
C PRO A 38 7.49 -3.54 -8.91
N VAL A 39 7.30 -2.62 -9.83
CA VAL A 39 8.23 -1.51 -10.07
C VAL A 39 8.36 -0.60 -8.84
N THR A 40 7.27 -0.36 -8.13
CA THR A 40 7.28 0.43 -6.88
C THR A 40 7.97 -0.33 -5.74
N HIS A 41 7.71 -1.63 -5.64
CA HIS A 41 8.40 -2.50 -4.69
C HIS A 41 9.91 -2.47 -4.90
N ASP A 42 10.36 -2.66 -6.13
CA ASP A 42 11.78 -2.71 -6.48
C ASP A 42 12.46 -1.35 -6.28
N ASP A 43 11.76 -0.25 -6.59
CA ASP A 43 12.22 1.12 -6.32
C ASP A 43 12.45 1.36 -4.81
N ILE A 44 11.59 0.87 -3.94
CA ILE A 44 11.77 0.96 -2.49
C ILE A 44 13.07 0.25 -2.07
N TRP A 45 13.33 -0.94 -2.58
CA TRP A 45 14.54 -1.69 -2.26
C TRP A 45 15.80 -1.05 -2.84
N GLN A 46 15.77 -0.64 -4.11
CA GLN A 46 16.94 -0.15 -4.84
C GLN A 46 17.29 1.31 -4.51
N ASN A 47 16.30 2.16 -4.33
CA ASN A 47 16.51 3.61 -4.21
C ASN A 47 16.23 4.19 -2.82
N TYR A 48 15.61 3.43 -1.92
CA TYR A 48 15.37 3.87 -0.55
C TYR A 48 16.11 3.02 0.48
N LEU A 49 15.88 1.71 0.48
CA LEU A 49 16.44 0.81 1.49
C LEU A 49 17.94 0.62 1.35
N ARG A 50 18.51 0.72 0.15
CA ARG A 50 19.97 0.62 -0.04
C ARG A 50 20.79 1.56 0.82
N TYR A 51 20.20 2.69 1.22
CA TYR A 51 20.84 3.68 2.09
C TYR A 51 20.54 3.48 3.58
N LYS A 52 19.89 2.39 3.95
CA LYS A 52 19.42 2.08 5.31
C LYS A 52 19.77 0.65 5.71
N PRO A 53 21.08 0.33 5.85
CA PRO A 53 21.53 -1.05 6.04
C PRO A 53 20.97 -1.72 7.28
N GLU A 54 20.80 -1.00 8.39
CA GLU A 54 20.19 -1.56 9.60
C GLU A 54 18.74 -1.98 9.38
N LEU A 55 17.98 -1.18 8.65
CA LEU A 55 16.59 -1.49 8.33
C LEU A 55 16.51 -2.68 7.37
N VAL A 56 17.39 -2.74 6.39
CA VAL A 56 17.50 -3.89 5.48
C VAL A 56 17.82 -5.18 6.24
N ASN A 57 18.78 -5.14 7.17
CA ASN A 57 19.13 -6.32 7.97
C ASN A 57 17.94 -6.80 8.82
N ARG A 58 17.19 -5.87 9.44
CA ARG A 58 15.98 -6.21 10.22
C ARG A 58 14.91 -6.83 9.33
N LEU A 59 14.68 -6.27 8.14
CA LEU A 59 13.70 -6.81 7.18
C LEU A 59 14.10 -8.21 6.70
N LYS A 60 15.36 -8.39 6.33
CA LYS A 60 15.89 -9.68 5.89
C LYS A 60 15.73 -10.75 6.97
N LEU A 61 16.03 -10.40 8.22
CA LEU A 61 15.88 -11.32 9.36
C LEU A 61 14.40 -11.63 9.64
N LEU A 62 13.55 -10.59 9.71
CA LEU A 62 12.13 -10.74 10.06
C LEU A 62 11.35 -11.58 9.05
N PHE A 63 11.68 -11.45 7.78
CA PHE A 63 10.99 -12.11 6.68
C PHE A 63 11.81 -13.25 6.04
N GLU A 64 13.00 -13.55 6.58
CA GLU A 64 13.91 -14.57 6.00
C GLU A 64 14.19 -14.31 4.51
N ILE A 65 14.41 -13.03 4.14
CA ILE A 65 14.61 -12.61 2.76
C ILE A 65 16.08 -12.76 2.38
N LYS A 66 16.38 -13.59 1.40
CA LYS A 66 17.69 -13.59 0.73
C LYS A 66 17.73 -12.48 -0.31
N ASP A 67 16.83 -12.57 -1.28
CA ASP A 67 16.69 -11.60 -2.36
C ASP A 67 15.26 -11.02 -2.35
N PRO A 68 15.09 -9.70 -2.45
CA PRO A 68 13.77 -9.07 -2.53
C PRO A 68 13.01 -9.55 -3.75
N ASN A 69 11.74 -9.93 -3.55
CA ASN A 69 10.86 -10.35 -4.63
C ASN A 69 9.44 -9.81 -4.37
N ALA A 70 8.90 -9.08 -5.34
CA ALA A 70 7.56 -8.50 -5.28
C ALA A 70 6.45 -9.55 -5.14
N ASP A 71 6.65 -10.77 -5.63
CA ASP A 71 5.67 -11.87 -5.52
C ASP A 71 5.32 -12.19 -4.07
N ARG A 72 6.18 -11.85 -3.12
CA ARG A 72 5.89 -12.00 -1.70
C ARG A 72 4.66 -11.21 -1.26
N LEU A 73 4.33 -10.13 -1.92
CA LEU A 73 3.11 -9.35 -1.67
C LEU A 73 1.84 -10.18 -1.87
N ILE A 74 1.89 -11.24 -2.68
CA ILE A 74 0.72 -12.07 -2.98
C ILE A 74 0.30 -12.92 -1.77
N TYR A 75 1.25 -13.40 -0.96
CA TYR A 75 0.99 -14.40 0.08
C TYR A 75 1.41 -13.99 1.49
N ASP A 76 2.13 -12.88 1.68
CA ASP A 76 2.59 -12.45 3.00
C ASP A 76 1.96 -11.10 3.37
N LEU A 77 0.89 -11.14 4.18
CA LEU A 77 0.19 -9.94 4.64
C LEU A 77 1.08 -9.01 5.48
N ARG A 78 1.96 -9.58 6.31
CA ARG A 78 2.88 -8.78 7.12
C ARG A 78 3.85 -8.01 6.24
N TYR A 79 4.31 -8.65 5.17
CA TYR A 79 5.16 -8.00 4.18
C TYR A 79 4.44 -6.86 3.44
N ASN A 80 3.17 -7.07 3.07
CA ASN A 80 2.33 -6.00 2.52
C ASN A 80 2.29 -4.77 3.43
N VAL A 81 1.98 -4.96 4.71
CA VAL A 81 1.91 -3.87 5.70
C VAL A 81 3.23 -3.12 5.80
N VAL A 82 4.34 -3.85 5.85
CA VAL A 82 5.67 -3.24 5.95
C VAL A 82 6.02 -2.48 4.68
N MET A 83 5.79 -3.04 3.51
CA MET A 83 6.09 -2.36 2.23
C MET A 83 5.24 -1.10 2.04
N CYS A 84 3.96 -1.15 2.41
CA CYS A 84 3.10 0.04 2.42
C CYS A 84 3.67 1.11 3.37
N ARG A 85 4.06 0.73 4.58
CA ARG A 85 4.66 1.66 5.54
C ARG A 85 5.97 2.25 5.04
N LEU A 86 6.82 1.47 4.39
CA LEU A 86 8.06 1.94 3.78
C LEU A 86 7.81 2.92 2.64
N HIS A 87 6.79 2.68 1.84
CA HIS A 87 6.38 3.59 0.79
C HIS A 87 6.05 4.98 1.36
N TYR A 88 5.19 5.06 2.37
CA TYR A 88 4.82 6.33 3.01
C TYR A 88 5.95 6.97 3.83
N ARG A 89 6.90 6.21 4.34
CA ARG A 89 8.08 6.79 5.03
C ARG A 89 8.98 7.62 4.12
N ARG A 90 8.84 7.52 2.84
CA ARG A 90 9.56 8.36 1.85
C ARG A 90 8.91 9.74 1.69
N VAL A 91 7.66 9.87 2.11
CA VAL A 91 6.89 11.11 2.05
C VAL A 91 7.28 12.00 3.22
N LYS A 92 7.52 13.29 2.97
CA LYS A 92 7.91 14.25 4.02
C LYS A 92 6.72 14.69 4.88
N GLU A 93 5.56 14.78 4.28
CA GLU A 93 4.32 15.15 4.93
C GLU A 93 3.93 14.10 5.96
N LYS A 94 3.41 14.56 7.10
CA LYS A 94 2.92 13.66 8.15
C LYS A 94 1.67 12.92 7.68
N LEU A 95 1.54 11.67 8.10
CA LEU A 95 0.30 10.93 7.93
C LEU A 95 -0.85 11.67 8.64
N PRO A 96 -2.05 11.70 8.03
CA PRO A 96 -3.25 12.21 8.68
C PRO A 96 -3.58 11.45 9.98
N ALA A 97 -4.42 12.06 10.81
CA ALA A 97 -4.93 11.40 11.99
C ALA A 97 -5.81 10.19 11.61
N VAL A 98 -5.91 9.22 12.51
CA VAL A 98 -6.60 7.94 12.25
C VAL A 98 -8.11 8.11 12.02
N ASP A 99 -8.69 9.18 12.51
CA ASP A 99 -10.10 9.56 12.38
C ASP A 99 -10.36 10.57 11.24
N ASP A 100 -9.31 11.06 10.59
CA ASP A 100 -9.41 12.00 9.47
C ASP A 100 -9.49 11.24 8.12
N ILE A 101 -10.67 10.72 7.81
CA ILE A 101 -10.90 9.95 6.57
C ILE A 101 -10.69 10.81 5.31
N GLN A 102 -11.08 12.07 5.36
CA GLN A 102 -10.86 13.01 4.25
C GLN A 102 -9.36 13.25 4.01
N GLY A 103 -8.63 13.52 5.08
CA GLY A 103 -7.17 13.65 5.02
C GLY A 103 -6.49 12.39 4.51
N MET A 104 -6.92 11.21 4.96
CA MET A 104 -6.39 9.93 4.46
C MET A 104 -6.65 9.75 2.96
N ALA A 105 -7.84 10.08 2.47
CA ALA A 105 -8.19 9.97 1.05
C ALA A 105 -7.30 10.89 0.19
N HIS A 106 -7.12 12.14 0.61
CA HIS A 106 -6.26 13.09 -0.08
C HIS A 106 -4.79 12.68 -0.04
N TYR A 107 -4.30 12.22 1.13
CA TYR A 107 -2.93 11.74 1.30
C TYR A 107 -2.64 10.53 0.42
N TRP A 108 -3.54 9.54 0.40
CA TRP A 108 -3.45 8.39 -0.47
C TRP A 108 -3.42 8.80 -1.95
N LYS A 109 -4.32 9.71 -2.35
CA LYS A 109 -4.39 10.18 -3.74
C LYS A 109 -3.12 10.89 -4.17
N ALA A 110 -2.54 11.72 -3.29
CA ALA A 110 -1.33 12.47 -3.58
C ALA A 110 -0.07 11.61 -3.64
N HIS A 111 0.06 10.62 -2.74
CA HIS A 111 1.34 9.96 -2.48
C HIS A 111 1.37 8.47 -2.86
N TYR A 112 0.22 7.85 -3.05
CA TYR A 112 0.13 6.43 -3.41
C TYR A 112 -0.50 6.21 -4.81
N ASN A 113 -1.75 6.61 -4.99
CA ASN A 113 -2.44 6.44 -6.27
C ASN A 113 -1.92 7.41 -7.34
N THR A 114 -1.55 8.62 -6.93
CA THR A 114 -1.06 9.73 -7.76
C THR A 114 -2.07 10.22 -8.81
N VAL A 115 -1.71 11.28 -9.53
CA VAL A 115 -2.56 11.84 -10.59
C VAL A 115 -2.75 10.88 -11.79
N LYS A 116 -1.84 9.93 -11.95
CA LYS A 116 -1.92 8.93 -13.04
C LYS A 116 -2.85 7.76 -12.70
N GLY A 117 -3.12 7.53 -11.42
CA GLY A 117 -4.04 6.47 -10.99
C GLY A 117 -5.50 6.83 -11.24
N LYS A 118 -6.33 5.83 -11.54
CA LYS A 118 -7.75 6.02 -11.87
C LYS A 118 -8.65 6.29 -10.66
N GLY A 119 -8.21 5.92 -9.45
CA GLY A 119 -9.00 6.09 -8.22
C GLY A 119 -9.19 7.56 -7.84
N SER A 120 -10.31 7.88 -7.21
CA SER A 120 -10.63 9.21 -6.67
C SER A 120 -10.74 9.20 -5.15
N THR A 121 -10.65 10.38 -4.55
CA THR A 121 -10.84 10.56 -3.11
C THR A 121 -12.25 10.16 -2.66
N GLU A 122 -13.25 10.43 -3.48
CA GLU A 122 -14.64 10.05 -3.23
C GLU A 122 -14.81 8.53 -3.19
N GLN A 123 -14.21 7.81 -4.14
CA GLN A 123 -14.22 6.35 -4.14
C GLN A 123 -13.53 5.77 -2.90
N PHE A 124 -12.39 6.34 -2.50
CA PHE A 124 -11.72 5.93 -1.25
C PHE A 124 -12.65 6.05 -0.05
N ILE A 125 -13.31 7.20 0.11
CA ILE A 125 -14.22 7.46 1.23
C ILE A 125 -15.43 6.52 1.19
N GLN A 126 -16.02 6.30 0.02
CA GLN A 126 -17.13 5.38 -0.16
C GLN A 126 -16.74 3.95 0.25
N HIS A 127 -15.59 3.46 -0.20
CA HIS A 127 -15.09 2.13 0.15
C HIS A 127 -14.78 2.03 1.65
N PHE A 128 -14.15 3.04 2.23
CA PHE A 128 -13.90 3.07 3.65
C PHE A 128 -15.21 2.95 4.46
N ASN A 129 -16.19 3.77 4.15
CA ASN A 129 -17.49 3.76 4.84
C ASN A 129 -18.23 2.44 4.67
N HIS A 130 -18.15 1.84 3.47
CA HIS A 130 -18.85 0.59 3.18
C HIS A 130 -18.21 -0.63 3.85
N TYR A 131 -16.88 -0.73 3.84
CA TYR A 131 -16.18 -1.94 4.25
C TYR A 131 -15.54 -1.87 5.63
N ILE A 132 -15.25 -0.69 6.13
CA ILE A 132 -14.44 -0.48 7.34
C ILE A 132 -15.22 0.18 8.47
N ALA A 133 -15.96 1.24 8.21
CA ALA A 133 -16.62 2.02 9.27
C ALA A 133 -17.66 1.20 10.08
N GLY A 134 -18.20 0.13 9.49
CA GLY A 134 -19.11 -0.79 10.20
C GLY A 134 -18.42 -1.87 11.02
N VAL A 135 -17.09 -1.94 11.00
CA VAL A 135 -16.29 -2.98 11.67
C VAL A 135 -15.44 -2.40 12.79
N LEU A 136 -15.22 -1.09 12.80
CA LEU A 136 -14.53 -0.35 13.85
C LEU A 136 -15.52 0.20 14.87
#